data_bc022fa4d8e866c8961e7eaa0ef41589
#
_entry.id   bc022fa4d8e866c8961e7eaa0ef41589
#
_cell.length_a   1.000
_cell.length_b   1.000
_cell.length_c   1.000
_cell.angle_alpha   90.00
_cell.angle_beta   90.00
_cell.angle_gamma   90.00
#
_symmetry.space_group_name_H-M   'P 1'
#
loop_
_entity.id
_entity.type
_entity.pdbx_description
1 polymer ?
#
loop_
_entity_poly.entity_id
_entity_poly.type
_entity_poly.pdbx_seq_one_letter_code
_entity_poly.pdbx_strand_id
1 'polypeptide(L)' 'MKAKLVWNFSGEGALKTAEHHLIHLKEYAEREKLEVMEFGTQQQTKFTAIAFMIVAKDLVNDLRKSLKPHQGFLVE' A
#
# COMPACT_ATOMS: atom_id res chain seq x y z
N MET A 1 -10.08 -10.79 -10.06
CA MET A 1 -8.95 -9.95 -10.42
C MET A 1 -8.51 -9.12 -9.20
N LYS A 2 -7.24 -8.96 -9.03
CA LYS A 2 -6.66 -8.27 -7.88
C LYS A 2 -6.04 -6.95 -8.32
N ALA A 3 -5.86 -6.04 -7.38
CA ALA A 3 -5.17 -4.79 -7.62
C ALA A 3 -4.10 -4.57 -6.55
N LYS A 4 -2.94 -4.11 -6.98
CA LYS A 4 -1.84 -3.74 -6.08
C LYS A 4 -1.82 -2.22 -5.98
N LEU A 5 -2.04 -1.71 -4.78
CA LEU A 5 -1.99 -0.29 -4.49
C LEU A 5 -0.64 0.03 -3.88
N VAL A 6 0.01 1.08 -4.37
CA VAL A 6 1.40 1.40 -4.03
C VAL A 6 1.52 2.83 -3.55
N TRP A 7 2.27 3.01 -2.46
CA TRP A 7 2.66 4.31 -1.93
C TRP A 7 4.17 4.42 -2.03
N ASN A 8 4.65 5.51 -2.63
CA ASN A 8 6.08 5.73 -2.85
C ASN A 8 6.65 6.67 -1.80
N PHE A 9 7.84 6.35 -1.33
CA PHE A 9 8.57 7.17 -0.34
C PHE A 9 9.99 7.38 -0.81
N SER A 10 10.54 8.56 -0.53
CA SER A 10 11.91 8.89 -0.90
C SER A 10 12.63 9.59 0.24
N GLY A 11 13.96 9.59 0.20
CA GLY A 11 14.80 10.16 1.23
C GLY A 11 15.56 9.09 2.01
N GLU A 12 16.42 9.50 2.93
CA GLU A 12 17.25 8.58 3.69
C GLU A 12 16.44 7.59 4.53
N GLY A 13 15.30 8.02 5.04
CA GLY A 13 14.45 7.16 5.87
C GLY A 13 13.30 6.50 5.10
N ALA A 14 13.42 6.37 3.79
CA ALA A 14 12.32 5.90 2.95
C ALA A 14 11.74 4.56 3.40
N LEU A 15 12.59 3.58 3.69
CA LEU A 15 12.10 2.26 4.11
C LEU A 15 11.37 2.32 5.45
N LYS A 16 11.92 3.06 6.42
CA LYS A 16 11.26 3.21 7.71
C LYS A 16 9.93 3.92 7.58
N THR A 17 9.86 4.94 6.71
CA THR A 17 8.61 5.65 6.46
C THR A 17 7.58 4.72 5.81
N ALA A 18 8.03 3.89 4.85
CA ALA A 18 7.15 2.92 4.21
C ALA A 18 6.63 1.90 5.22
N GLU A 19 7.49 1.40 6.10
CA GLU A 19 7.09 0.45 7.14
C GLU A 19 6.08 1.08 8.11
N HIS A 20 6.29 2.33 8.47
CA HIS A 20 5.36 3.05 9.34
C HIS A 20 4.00 3.23 8.67
N HIS A 21 4.03 3.59 7.39
CA HIS A 21 2.79 3.71 6.61
C HIS A 21 2.06 2.37 6.52
N LEU A 22 2.81 1.27 6.38
CA LEU A 22 2.22 -0.06 6.33
C LEU A 22 1.45 -0.40 7.61
N ILE A 23 1.97 0.01 8.77
CA ILE A 23 1.28 -0.19 10.04
C ILE A 23 -0.08 0.50 10.00
N HIS A 24 -0.12 1.74 9.51
CA HIS A 24 -1.38 2.48 9.38
C HIS A 24 -2.34 1.81 8.40
N LEU A 25 -1.82 1.26 7.30
CA LEU A 25 -2.64 0.53 6.34
C LEU A 25 -3.27 -0.70 6.97
N LYS A 26 -2.50 -1.43 7.78
CA LYS A 26 -3.01 -2.60 8.49
C LYS A 26 -4.08 -2.23 9.51
N GLU A 27 -3.85 -1.16 10.25
CA GLU A 27 -4.83 -0.67 11.22
C GLU A 27 -6.13 -0.26 10.54
N TYR A 28 -6.02 0.45 9.42
CA TYR A 28 -7.17 0.85 8.64
C TYR A 28 -7.95 -0.35 8.13
N ALA A 29 -7.26 -1.33 7.57
CA ALA A 29 -7.90 -2.53 7.03
C ALA A 29 -8.63 -3.30 8.13
N GLU A 30 -8.02 -3.40 9.31
CA GLU A 30 -8.65 -4.07 10.45
C GLU A 30 -9.88 -3.32 10.93
N ARG A 31 -9.78 -2.00 11.06
CA ARG A 31 -10.90 -1.17 11.51
C ARG A 31 -12.09 -1.22 10.56
N GLU A 32 -11.81 -1.17 9.25
CA GLU A 32 -12.84 -1.19 8.21
C GLU A 32 -13.21 -2.60 7.78
N LYS A 33 -12.61 -3.61 8.40
CA LYS A 33 -12.86 -5.03 8.09
C LYS A 33 -12.67 -5.34 6.61
N LEU A 34 -11.60 -4.80 6.03
CA LEU A 34 -11.24 -5.04 4.64
C LEU A 34 -10.50 -6.35 4.52
N GLU A 35 -10.82 -7.11 3.49
CA GLU A 35 -10.08 -8.31 3.16
C GLU A 35 -8.90 -7.93 2.27
N VAL A 36 -7.70 -7.98 2.83
CA VAL A 36 -6.47 -7.67 2.11
C VAL A 36 -5.68 -8.95 1.93
N MET A 37 -5.31 -9.23 0.69
CA MET A 37 -4.61 -10.47 0.34
C MET A 37 -3.15 -10.44 0.74
N GLU A 38 -2.52 -9.27 0.65
CA GLU A 38 -1.11 -9.14 0.97
C GLU A 38 -0.78 -7.70 1.34
N PHE A 39 0.11 -7.52 2.31
CA PHE A 39 0.73 -6.25 2.65
C PHE A 39 2.23 -6.41 2.52
N GLY A 40 2.94 -5.35 2.18
CA GLY A 40 4.39 -5.42 2.16
C GLY A 40 5.05 -4.07 1.98
N THR A 41 6.36 -4.08 2.16
CA THR A 41 7.24 -2.96 1.84
C THR A 41 8.39 -3.50 1.02
N GLN A 42 8.97 -2.64 0.21
CA GLN A 42 10.12 -3.01 -0.61
C GLN A 42 11.00 -1.79 -0.78
N GLN A 43 12.29 -1.94 -0.46
CA GLN A 43 13.28 -0.92 -0.75
C GLN A 43 13.71 -1.09 -2.20
N GLN A 44 13.58 -0.02 -2.99
CA GLN A 44 13.90 -0.06 -4.41
C GLN A 44 15.30 0.42 -4.68
N THR A 45 15.71 1.50 -4.01
CA THR A 45 17.07 2.02 -4.09
C THR A 45 17.46 2.45 -2.67
N LYS A 46 18.69 2.96 -2.53
CA LYS A 46 19.18 3.47 -1.26
C LYS A 46 18.27 4.54 -0.65
N PHE A 47 17.59 5.31 -1.50
CA PHE A 47 16.79 6.44 -1.06
C PHE A 47 15.31 6.32 -1.43
N THR A 48 14.85 5.18 -1.93
CA THR A 48 13.45 5.00 -2.29
C THR A 48 12.91 3.67 -1.80
N ALA A 49 11.65 3.69 -1.37
CA ALA A 49 10.96 2.50 -0.92
C ALA A 49 9.47 2.63 -1.22
N ILE A 50 8.78 1.51 -1.22
CA ILE A 50 7.32 1.49 -1.38
C ILE A 50 6.68 0.73 -0.23
N ALA A 51 5.43 1.09 0.06
CA ALA A 51 4.51 0.26 0.81
C ALA A 51 3.42 -0.16 -0.17
N PHE A 52 2.88 -1.36 -0.02
CA PHE A 52 1.84 -1.82 -0.92
C PHE A 52 0.83 -2.70 -0.20
N MET A 53 -0.37 -2.79 -0.80
CA MET A 53 -1.36 -3.75 -0.40
C MET A 53 -2.04 -4.31 -1.65
N ILE A 54 -2.39 -5.58 -1.60
CA ILE A 54 -3.09 -6.25 -2.69
C ILE A 54 -4.50 -6.56 -2.23
N VAL A 55 -5.48 -6.09 -2.98
CA VAL A 55 -6.90 -6.21 -2.65
C VAL A 55 -7.69 -6.66 -3.87
N ALA A 56 -8.94 -7.04 -3.65
CA ALA A 56 -9.84 -7.30 -4.77
C ALA A 56 -10.07 -6.01 -5.56
N LYS A 57 -10.20 -6.14 -6.86
CA LYS A 57 -10.41 -5.00 -7.76
C LYS A 57 -11.58 -4.11 -7.33
N ASP A 58 -12.62 -4.71 -6.77
CA ASP A 58 -13.83 -3.98 -6.37
C ASP A 58 -13.57 -2.93 -5.29
N LEU A 59 -12.51 -3.08 -4.51
CA LEU A 59 -12.19 -2.15 -3.42
C LEU A 59 -11.36 -0.96 -3.88
N VAL A 60 -10.86 -0.97 -5.11
CA VAL A 60 -9.90 0.03 -5.58
C VAL A 60 -10.46 1.45 -5.54
N ASN A 61 -11.68 1.65 -6.02
CA ASN A 61 -12.26 2.99 -6.08
C ASN A 61 -12.40 3.62 -4.70
N ASP A 62 -12.90 2.86 -3.73
CA ASP A 62 -13.06 3.35 -2.36
C ASP A 62 -11.71 3.63 -1.70
N LEU A 63 -10.75 2.73 -1.89
CA LEU A 63 -9.44 2.87 -1.28
C LEU A 63 -8.63 4.01 -1.91
N ARG A 64 -8.81 4.28 -3.19
CA ARG A 64 -8.17 5.43 -3.83
C ARG A 64 -8.62 6.73 -3.20
N LYS A 65 -9.88 6.82 -2.82
CA LYS A 65 -10.42 8.02 -2.15
C LYS A 65 -9.97 8.13 -0.71
N SER A 66 -9.95 7.01 0.00
CA SER A 66 -9.65 6.98 1.44
C SER A 66 -8.17 7.03 1.75
N LEU A 67 -7.35 6.29 1.01
CA LEU A 67 -5.94 6.10 1.30
C LEU A 67 -5.01 6.76 0.27
N LYS A 68 -5.54 7.20 -0.85
CA LYS A 68 -4.82 7.98 -1.88
C LYS A 68 -3.48 7.36 -2.28
N PRO A 69 -3.47 6.11 -2.79
CA PRO A 69 -2.22 5.53 -3.26
C PRO A 69 -1.67 6.30 -4.45
N HIS A 70 -0.35 6.30 -4.58
CA HIS A 70 0.30 6.99 -5.68
C HIS A 70 0.11 6.24 -7.00
N GLN A 71 0.02 4.91 -6.95
CA GLN A 71 -0.13 4.07 -8.13
C GLN A 71 -1.04 2.89 -7.82
N GLY A 72 -1.66 2.36 -8.86
CA GLY A 72 -2.45 1.14 -8.77
C GLY A 72 -2.21 0.29 -10.00
N PHE A 73 -2.06 -1.03 -9.79
CA PHE A 73 -1.82 -1.98 -10.87
C PHE A 73 -2.80 -3.14 -10.75
N LEU A 74 -3.30 -3.61 -11.88
CA LEU A 74 -4.06 -4.85 -11.90
C LEU A 74 -3.07 -6.01 -11.90
N VAL A 75 -3.31 -6.99 -11.05
CA VAL A 75 -2.48 -8.20 -10.97
C VAL A 75 -3.39 -9.42 -10.96
N GLU A 76 -2.86 -10.52 -11.42
CA GLU A 76 -3.61 -11.78 -11.47
C GLU A 76 -3.14 -12.81 -10.46
#